data_2e50d396f83b1e57548f0aad87d69d0e
#
_entry.id   2e50d396f83b1e57548f0aad87d69d0e
#
_cell.length_a   1.000
_cell.length_b   1.000
_cell.length_c   1.000
_cell.angle_alpha   90.00
_cell.angle_beta   90.00
_cell.angle_gamma   90.00
#
_symmetry.space_group_name_H-M   'P 1'
#
loop_
_entity.id
_entity.type
_entity.pdbx_description
1 polymer ?
#
loop_
_entity_poly.entity_id
_entity_poly.type
_entity_poly.pdbx_seq_one_letter_code
_entity_poly.pdbx_strand_id
1 'polypeptide(L)'
;MKQSYSKNKKIYLICFLAAAFIYYFIWSILKPYNYGPDEYVRFPAYYYLYINNCLPTGWTEEIRNEFWGFSYAFYYTWLPGIFSVICMKIVSLFSSSSSLLLYAARFPSVVAGVFSVFLTFRICDTILKDEKAKWFVTFFVASIPQFAFLSSYVNNDIFAVAGSLMIVLSWVKSAKDKLNLSNSLLLALGITVTALSYYNSYGWILFSALFIIILYAYRKNERKNILKFTILIAAIVILLTGFFVVRNAIVNSGDVFGLKSLAESSEMYAADHLKPSARDTFKSRGLPLFSLLSDKDYVFSTERSFFAAFAYTDVLAPYFVYMIYRYVTVLGIVSFTTALIIGLFKKEERNFLITTIIPMILSAASVIFLSLYYSWGTDYEPQGRYLYPALPALVVALSLGYELIFNIKKIPKAIGISISLILSFILLAASLYCFVFVYVPSDFALADMSNLETFINSFP
;
A
#
# COMPACT_ATOMS: atom_id res chain seq x y z
N MET A 1 -32.77 -8.78 19.20
CA MET A 1 -31.76 -9.58 18.46
C MET A 1 -30.92 -8.77 17.50
N LYS A 2 -31.46 -7.98 16.55
CA LYS A 2 -30.66 -7.18 15.59
C LYS A 2 -29.67 -6.20 16.25
N GLN A 3 -30.06 -5.57 17.36
CA GLN A 3 -29.22 -4.57 18.06
C GLN A 3 -28.04 -5.23 18.83
N SER A 4 -28.28 -6.41 19.45
CA SER A 4 -27.24 -7.22 20.11
C SER A 4 -26.21 -7.76 19.10
N TYR A 5 -26.67 -8.26 17.94
CA TYR A 5 -25.79 -8.75 16.87
C TYR A 5 -24.87 -7.65 16.32
N SER A 6 -25.41 -6.44 16.13
CA SER A 6 -24.63 -5.27 15.68
C SER A 6 -23.56 -4.85 16.71
N LYS A 7 -23.88 -4.94 18.00
CA LYS A 7 -22.94 -4.61 19.10
C LYS A 7 -21.79 -5.63 19.17
N ASN A 8 -22.09 -6.91 19.09
CA ASN A 8 -21.08 -7.97 19.13
C ASN A 8 -20.13 -7.89 17.92
N LYS A 9 -20.65 -7.61 16.72
CA LYS A 9 -19.83 -7.44 15.51
C LYS A 9 -18.81 -6.30 15.65
N LYS A 10 -19.20 -5.18 16.27
CA LYS A 10 -18.27 -4.06 16.53
C LYS A 10 -17.18 -4.47 17.52
N ILE A 11 -17.53 -5.20 18.57
CA ILE A 11 -16.54 -5.69 19.55
C ILE A 11 -15.55 -6.64 18.88
N TYR A 12 -16.01 -7.60 18.09
CA TYR A 12 -15.11 -8.52 17.36
C TYR A 12 -14.16 -7.78 16.41
N LEU A 13 -14.66 -6.76 15.70
CA LEU A 13 -13.81 -5.95 14.84
C LEU A 13 -12.74 -5.19 15.64
N ILE A 14 -13.13 -4.59 16.76
CA ILE A 14 -12.18 -3.86 17.63
C ILE A 14 -11.12 -4.82 18.17
N CYS A 15 -11.50 -5.99 18.68
CA CYS A 15 -10.55 -7.00 19.17
C CYS A 15 -9.61 -7.48 18.05
N PHE A 16 -10.13 -7.71 16.84
CA PHE A 16 -9.35 -8.11 15.69
C PHE A 16 -8.33 -7.04 15.27
N LEU A 17 -8.75 -5.78 15.21
CA LEU A 17 -7.85 -4.67 14.88
C LEU A 17 -6.81 -4.44 15.99
N ALA A 18 -7.16 -4.62 17.25
CA ALA A 18 -6.21 -4.55 18.35
C ALA A 18 -5.17 -5.68 18.28
N ALA A 19 -5.58 -6.89 17.92
CA ALA A 19 -4.65 -8.01 17.70
C ALA A 19 -3.72 -7.74 16.50
N ALA A 20 -4.24 -7.22 15.38
CA ALA A 20 -3.44 -6.81 14.23
C ALA A 20 -2.45 -5.69 14.59
N PHE A 21 -2.88 -4.71 15.40
CA PHE A 21 -2.01 -3.64 15.88
C PHE A 21 -0.86 -4.19 16.72
N ILE A 22 -1.15 -5.04 17.71
CA ILE A 22 -0.11 -5.68 18.53
C ILE A 22 0.86 -6.48 17.66
N TYR A 23 0.33 -7.26 16.72
CA TYR A 23 1.14 -8.06 15.81
C TYR A 23 2.09 -7.21 14.97
N TYR A 24 1.59 -6.16 14.28
CA TYR A 24 2.43 -5.28 13.44
C TYR A 24 3.39 -4.43 14.28
N PHE A 25 2.98 -4.03 15.48
CA PHE A 25 3.85 -3.28 16.39
C PHE A 25 5.02 -4.13 16.87
N ILE A 26 4.80 -5.42 17.18
CA ILE A 26 5.89 -6.34 17.53
C ILE A 26 6.87 -6.48 16.34
N TRP A 27 6.39 -6.62 15.10
CA TRP A 27 7.26 -6.61 13.92
C TRP A 27 8.13 -5.34 13.86
N SER A 28 7.57 -4.19 14.20
CA SER A 28 8.24 -2.89 14.12
C SER A 28 9.39 -2.72 15.10
N ILE A 29 9.29 -3.29 16.31
CA ILE A 29 10.30 -3.12 17.36
C ILE A 29 11.40 -4.19 17.37
N LEU A 30 11.19 -5.31 16.67
CA LEU A 30 12.14 -6.46 16.73
C LEU A 30 13.35 -6.31 15.81
N LYS A 31 13.29 -5.42 14.82
CA LYS A 31 14.40 -5.26 13.86
C LYS A 31 15.07 -3.90 14.00
N PRO A 32 16.41 -3.88 13.84
CA PRO A 32 17.19 -2.67 13.89
C PRO A 32 16.88 -1.72 12.73
N TYR A 33 17.47 -0.54 12.78
CA TYR A 33 17.45 0.44 11.69
C TYR A 33 17.97 -0.16 10.38
N ASN A 34 17.38 0.25 9.27
CA ASN A 34 17.74 -0.20 7.93
C ASN A 34 17.45 -1.70 7.63
N TYR A 35 16.67 -2.40 8.44
CA TYR A 35 16.18 -3.72 8.08
C TYR A 35 15.09 -3.66 6.99
N GLY A 36 14.28 -2.62 6.99
CA GLY A 36 13.29 -2.38 5.95
C GLY A 36 13.88 -1.68 4.72
N PRO A 37 13.49 -2.07 3.49
CA PRO A 37 14.01 -1.44 2.28
C PRO A 37 13.76 0.07 2.27
N ASP A 38 14.76 0.84 1.83
CA ASP A 38 14.74 2.31 1.75
C ASP A 38 14.60 3.06 3.09
N GLU A 39 14.54 2.38 4.24
CA GLU A 39 14.41 3.06 5.53
C GLU A 39 15.58 4.01 5.79
N TYR A 40 16.81 3.61 5.40
CA TYR A 40 18.03 4.39 5.53
C TYR A 40 18.13 5.62 4.61
N VAL A 41 17.27 5.69 3.56
CA VAL A 41 17.18 6.86 2.68
C VAL A 41 16.02 7.76 3.09
N ARG A 42 14.94 7.19 3.66
CA ARG A 42 13.74 7.95 4.06
C ARG A 42 13.86 8.56 5.43
N PHE A 43 14.36 7.80 6.40
CA PHE A 43 14.48 8.26 7.77
C PHE A 43 15.36 9.51 7.90
N PRO A 44 16.52 9.67 7.22
CA PRO A 44 17.30 10.89 7.25
C PRO A 44 16.52 12.16 6.89
N ALA A 45 15.70 12.11 5.86
CA ALA A 45 14.88 13.25 5.45
C ALA A 45 13.82 13.60 6.51
N TYR A 46 13.24 12.60 7.18
CA TYR A 46 12.29 12.79 8.26
C TYR A 46 12.99 13.29 9.55
N TYR A 47 14.17 12.79 9.83
CA TYR A 47 14.99 13.22 10.95
C TYR A 47 15.45 14.67 10.77
N TYR A 48 15.84 15.07 9.56
CA TYR A 48 16.13 16.48 9.23
C TYR A 48 14.94 17.39 9.55
N LEU A 49 13.74 17.02 9.11
CA LEU A 49 12.51 17.76 9.40
C LEU A 49 12.23 17.80 10.92
N TYR A 50 12.52 16.72 11.63
CA TYR A 50 12.37 16.65 13.09
C TYR A 50 13.30 17.63 13.82
N ILE A 51 14.56 17.72 13.41
CA ILE A 51 15.54 18.62 14.06
C ILE A 51 15.30 20.07 13.65
N ASN A 52 15.23 20.35 12.35
CA ASN A 52 15.27 21.70 11.80
C ASN A 52 13.89 22.38 11.70
N ASN A 53 12.78 21.66 11.95
CA ASN A 53 11.41 22.16 11.79
C ASN A 53 11.09 22.75 10.38
N CYS A 54 11.86 22.39 9.38
CA CYS A 54 11.64 22.78 7.98
C CYS A 54 11.86 21.59 7.04
N LEU A 55 11.11 21.56 5.95
CA LEU A 55 11.24 20.53 4.92
C LEU A 55 12.57 20.70 4.19
N PRO A 56 13.44 19.66 4.13
CA PRO A 56 14.64 19.71 3.32
C PRO A 56 14.30 19.75 1.83
N THR A 57 15.24 20.19 1.00
CA THR A 57 15.19 19.99 -0.45
C THR A 57 15.88 18.68 -0.82
N GLY A 58 15.66 18.18 -2.03
CA GLY A 58 16.41 17.02 -2.53
C GLY A 58 17.93 17.25 -2.62
N TRP A 59 18.34 18.52 -2.73
CA TRP A 59 19.75 18.94 -2.81
C TRP A 59 20.43 19.08 -1.45
N THR A 60 19.70 18.96 -0.34
CA THR A 60 20.26 19.03 1.02
C THR A 60 21.29 17.93 1.21
N GLU A 61 22.53 18.33 1.55
CA GLU A 61 23.68 17.44 1.57
C GLU A 61 23.61 16.41 2.71
N GLU A 62 23.18 16.84 3.86
CA GLU A 62 23.12 16.05 5.10
C GLU A 62 22.19 14.82 5.02
N ILE A 63 21.27 14.81 4.05
CA ILE A 63 20.33 13.71 3.84
C ILE A 63 20.55 12.96 2.52
N ARG A 64 21.59 13.33 1.75
CA ARG A 64 21.95 12.68 0.51
C ARG A 64 22.55 11.31 0.80
N ASN A 65 22.02 10.29 0.19
CA ASN A 65 22.57 8.95 0.30
C ASN A 65 23.89 8.86 -0.48
N GLU A 66 24.96 8.39 0.18
CA GLU A 66 26.30 8.33 -0.39
C GLU A 66 26.42 7.34 -1.58
N PHE A 67 25.66 6.23 -1.54
CA PHE A 67 25.72 5.22 -2.61
C PHE A 67 24.90 5.65 -3.83
N TRP A 68 23.66 6.10 -3.61
CA TRP A 68 22.72 6.44 -4.67
C TRP A 68 22.81 7.89 -5.14
N GLY A 69 23.50 8.76 -4.39
CA GLY A 69 23.72 10.17 -4.74
C GLY A 69 22.47 11.04 -4.66
N PHE A 70 21.38 10.60 -4.04
CA PHE A 70 20.14 11.37 -3.92
C PHE A 70 19.48 11.20 -2.57
N SER A 71 18.46 12.00 -2.31
CA SER A 71 17.52 11.82 -1.20
C SER A 71 16.07 11.76 -1.70
N TYR A 72 15.18 11.15 -0.93
CA TYR A 72 13.74 11.16 -1.25
C TYR A 72 13.06 12.51 -1.01
N ALA A 73 13.78 13.52 -0.53
CA ALA A 73 13.31 14.89 -0.42
C ALA A 73 13.12 15.61 -1.78
N PHE A 74 13.55 15.00 -2.90
CA PHE A 74 13.18 15.43 -4.23
C PHE A 74 11.68 15.24 -4.52
N TYR A 75 11.03 14.29 -3.85
CA TYR A 75 9.61 14.03 -4.03
C TYR A 75 8.75 14.92 -3.12
N TYR A 76 7.54 15.23 -3.56
CA TYR A 76 6.58 15.94 -2.71
C TYR A 76 5.70 15.01 -1.84
N THR A 77 6.03 13.72 -1.77
CA THR A 77 5.29 12.69 -1.05
C THR A 77 5.61 12.67 0.45
N TRP A 78 5.31 13.78 1.15
CA TRP A 78 5.74 14.03 2.52
C TRP A 78 4.79 13.54 3.61
N LEU A 79 3.58 13.06 3.26
CA LEU A 79 2.58 12.69 4.26
C LEU A 79 3.06 11.67 5.29
N PRO A 80 3.73 10.55 4.88
CA PRO A 80 4.28 9.59 5.86
C PRO A 80 5.32 10.23 6.78
N GLY A 81 6.21 11.06 6.22
CA GLY A 81 7.24 11.76 6.97
C GLY A 81 6.69 12.75 8.00
N ILE A 82 5.64 13.49 7.65
CA ILE A 82 4.99 14.41 8.58
C ILE A 82 4.43 13.66 9.79
N PHE A 83 3.74 12.53 9.57
CA PHE A 83 3.24 11.72 10.68
C PHE A 83 4.37 11.12 11.52
N SER A 84 5.46 10.66 10.87
CA SER A 84 6.65 10.18 11.57
C SER A 84 7.27 11.27 12.46
N VAL A 85 7.41 12.49 11.93
CA VAL A 85 7.94 13.62 12.69
C VAL A 85 7.04 14.00 13.87
N ILE A 86 5.74 14.02 13.69
CA ILE A 86 4.78 14.28 14.78
C ILE A 86 5.00 13.25 15.90
N CYS A 87 5.08 11.97 15.58
CA CYS A 87 5.32 10.93 16.56
C CYS A 87 6.67 11.07 17.25
N MET A 88 7.75 11.37 16.50
CA MET A 88 9.08 11.63 17.07
C MET A 88 9.06 12.84 18.03
N LYS A 89 8.40 13.93 17.66
CA LYS A 89 8.25 15.13 18.53
C LYS A 89 7.49 14.80 19.82
N ILE A 90 6.45 13.97 19.76
CA ILE A 90 5.71 13.54 20.96
C ILE A 90 6.61 12.70 21.86
N VAL A 91 7.31 11.71 21.32
CA VAL A 91 8.18 10.82 22.09
C VAL A 91 9.37 11.58 22.68
N SER A 92 9.93 12.56 21.96
CA SER A 92 11.06 13.36 22.45
C SER A 92 10.72 14.23 23.66
N LEU A 93 9.45 14.44 23.98
CA LEU A 93 9.05 15.08 25.25
C LEU A 93 9.38 14.22 26.48
N PHE A 94 9.58 12.91 26.28
CA PHE A 94 9.79 11.94 27.35
C PHE A 94 11.16 11.27 27.30
N SER A 95 11.76 11.15 26.11
CA SER A 95 13.03 10.47 25.89
C SER A 95 13.71 10.91 24.61
N SER A 96 15.05 11.07 24.67
CA SER A 96 15.92 11.32 23.52
C SER A 96 16.60 10.05 22.97
N SER A 97 16.18 8.87 23.40
CA SER A 97 16.76 7.60 22.93
C SER A 97 16.57 7.44 21.42
N SER A 98 17.64 7.18 20.69
CA SER A 98 17.64 6.94 19.24
C SER A 98 16.70 5.80 18.84
N SER A 99 16.67 4.72 19.60
CA SER A 99 15.77 3.59 19.38
C SER A 99 14.29 3.97 19.52
N LEU A 100 13.94 4.77 20.53
CA LEU A 100 12.57 5.23 20.73
C LEU A 100 12.14 6.22 19.65
N LEU A 101 13.04 7.07 19.14
CA LEU A 101 12.77 7.94 18.00
C LEU A 101 12.54 7.13 16.73
N LEU A 102 13.31 6.07 16.49
CA LEU A 102 13.08 5.16 15.36
C LEU A 102 11.71 4.47 15.47
N TYR A 103 11.36 3.93 16.64
CA TYR A 103 10.05 3.29 16.83
C TYR A 103 8.90 4.29 16.68
N ALA A 104 9.09 5.52 17.13
CA ALA A 104 8.13 6.60 16.90
C ALA A 104 7.97 6.93 15.41
N ALA A 105 9.06 6.95 14.64
CA ALA A 105 9.02 7.17 13.20
C ALA A 105 8.33 6.02 12.43
N ARG A 106 8.41 4.78 12.92
CA ARG A 106 7.74 3.58 12.35
C ARG A 106 6.26 3.49 12.73
N PHE A 107 5.87 4.06 13.86
CA PHE A 107 4.52 3.95 14.41
C PHE A 107 3.39 4.33 13.43
N PRO A 108 3.51 5.41 12.61
CA PRO A 108 2.50 5.73 11.61
C PRO A 108 2.30 4.65 10.56
N SER A 109 3.35 3.88 10.20
CA SER A 109 3.23 2.73 9.29
C SER A 109 2.40 1.62 9.92
N VAL A 110 2.58 1.33 11.22
CA VAL A 110 1.74 0.37 11.97
C VAL A 110 0.27 0.81 11.95
N VAL A 111 -0.01 2.07 12.24
CA VAL A 111 -1.37 2.62 12.22
C VAL A 111 -1.98 2.55 10.82
N ALA A 112 -1.22 2.90 9.77
CA ALA A 112 -1.68 2.82 8.39
C ALA A 112 -1.98 1.37 7.96
N GLY A 113 -1.19 0.39 8.40
CA GLY A 113 -1.44 -1.03 8.18
C GLY A 113 -2.75 -1.50 8.83
N VAL A 114 -2.95 -1.20 10.10
CA VAL A 114 -4.20 -1.54 10.82
C VAL A 114 -5.40 -0.83 10.21
N PHE A 115 -5.25 0.44 9.82
CA PHE A 115 -6.29 1.19 9.13
C PHE A 115 -6.63 0.57 7.76
N SER A 116 -5.64 0.06 7.03
CA SER A 116 -5.86 -0.67 5.79
C SER A 116 -6.65 -1.96 6.00
N VAL A 117 -6.40 -2.70 7.08
CA VAL A 117 -7.22 -3.87 7.48
C VAL A 117 -8.65 -3.45 7.79
N PHE A 118 -8.85 -2.36 8.53
CA PHE A 118 -10.18 -1.80 8.78
C PHE A 118 -10.90 -1.42 7.49
N LEU A 119 -10.23 -0.73 6.56
CA LEU A 119 -10.81 -0.36 5.26
C LEU A 119 -11.15 -1.59 4.42
N THR A 120 -10.32 -2.63 4.45
CA THR A 120 -10.60 -3.93 3.83
C THR A 120 -11.91 -4.51 4.36
N PHE A 121 -12.08 -4.58 5.69
CA PHE A 121 -13.33 -5.02 6.30
C PHE A 121 -14.52 -4.17 5.84
N ARG A 122 -14.37 -2.84 5.79
CA ARG A 122 -15.44 -1.93 5.36
C ARG A 122 -15.82 -2.10 3.90
N ILE A 123 -14.85 -2.38 3.00
CA ILE A 123 -15.12 -2.72 1.60
C ILE A 123 -15.92 -4.04 1.55
N CYS A 124 -15.43 -5.10 2.20
CA CYS A 124 -16.12 -6.39 2.27
C CYS A 124 -17.54 -6.25 2.84
N ASP A 125 -17.71 -5.49 3.92
CA ASP A 125 -19.03 -5.26 4.55
C ASP A 125 -19.99 -4.48 3.65
N THR A 126 -19.45 -3.64 2.77
CA THR A 126 -20.25 -2.89 1.79
C THR A 126 -20.68 -3.77 0.61
N ILE A 127 -19.80 -4.64 0.08
CA ILE A 127 -20.08 -5.40 -1.15
C ILE A 127 -20.73 -6.75 -0.90
N LEU A 128 -20.46 -7.40 0.23
CA LEU A 128 -20.87 -8.77 0.54
C LEU A 128 -22.06 -8.83 1.50
N LYS A 129 -22.83 -9.89 1.34
CA LYS A 129 -23.86 -10.29 2.32
C LYS A 129 -23.37 -11.40 3.26
N ASP A 130 -22.42 -12.19 2.81
CA ASP A 130 -21.90 -13.34 3.54
C ASP A 130 -20.83 -12.96 4.56
N GLU A 131 -21.08 -13.21 5.83
CA GLU A 131 -20.15 -12.87 6.93
C GLU A 131 -18.85 -13.70 6.88
N LYS A 132 -18.90 -14.94 6.36
CA LYS A 132 -17.71 -15.80 6.25
C LYS A 132 -16.71 -15.20 5.28
N ALA A 133 -17.16 -14.80 4.08
CA ALA A 133 -16.34 -14.18 3.07
C ALA A 133 -15.76 -12.83 3.55
N LYS A 134 -16.55 -12.01 4.27
CA LYS A 134 -16.08 -10.73 4.84
C LYS A 134 -14.89 -10.94 5.77
N TRP A 135 -15.07 -11.81 6.77
CA TRP A 135 -14.02 -12.07 7.75
C TRP A 135 -12.83 -12.78 7.15
N PHE A 136 -13.06 -13.75 6.25
CA PHE A 136 -11.98 -14.47 5.59
C PHE A 136 -11.06 -13.56 4.79
N VAL A 137 -11.62 -12.67 3.94
CA VAL A 137 -10.79 -11.75 3.12
C VAL A 137 -10.09 -10.71 3.98
N THR A 138 -10.77 -10.20 5.03
CA THR A 138 -10.13 -9.28 5.98
C THR A 138 -8.96 -9.97 6.70
N PHE A 139 -9.15 -11.21 7.11
CA PHE A 139 -8.13 -12.03 7.75
C PHE A 139 -6.99 -12.36 6.78
N PHE A 140 -7.31 -12.73 5.53
CA PHE A 140 -6.30 -12.96 4.49
C PHE A 140 -5.34 -11.79 4.38
N VAL A 141 -5.85 -10.56 4.21
CA VAL A 141 -5.00 -9.37 4.10
C VAL A 141 -4.17 -9.17 5.37
N ALA A 142 -4.81 -9.25 6.55
CA ALA A 142 -4.13 -9.04 7.82
C ALA A 142 -3.03 -10.08 8.11
N SER A 143 -3.15 -11.28 7.55
CA SER A 143 -2.22 -12.40 7.77
C SER A 143 -1.11 -12.50 6.73
N ILE A 144 -1.10 -11.69 5.66
CA ILE A 144 0.03 -11.72 4.69
C ILE A 144 1.31 -11.26 5.40
N PRO A 145 2.36 -12.12 5.51
CA PRO A 145 3.59 -11.76 6.21
C PRO A 145 4.26 -10.50 5.66
N GLN A 146 4.28 -10.35 4.34
CA GLN A 146 4.82 -9.15 3.69
C GLN A 146 4.02 -7.89 4.02
N PHE A 147 2.69 -7.99 4.20
CA PHE A 147 1.87 -6.85 4.62
C PHE A 147 2.17 -6.43 6.06
N ALA A 148 2.40 -7.39 6.96
CA ALA A 148 2.84 -7.12 8.33
C ALA A 148 4.23 -6.45 8.33
N PHE A 149 5.16 -6.95 7.52
CA PHE A 149 6.49 -6.35 7.34
C PHE A 149 6.39 -4.92 6.79
N LEU A 150 5.61 -4.71 5.71
CA LEU A 150 5.39 -3.38 5.13
C LEU A 150 4.77 -2.40 6.14
N SER A 151 3.98 -2.90 7.09
CA SER A 151 3.38 -2.11 8.17
C SER A 151 4.35 -1.81 9.32
N SER A 152 5.61 -2.26 9.28
CA SER A 152 6.50 -2.28 10.44
C SER A 152 7.72 -1.35 10.37
N TYR A 153 8.02 -0.74 9.23
CA TYR A 153 9.17 0.14 9.05
C TYR A 153 8.78 1.45 8.36
N VAL A 154 9.71 2.42 8.34
CA VAL A 154 9.46 3.74 7.72
C VAL A 154 9.37 3.59 6.20
N ASN A 155 8.17 3.69 5.65
CA ASN A 155 7.93 3.60 4.21
C ASN A 155 6.71 4.41 3.77
N ASN A 156 6.57 4.56 2.47
CA ASN A 156 5.44 5.26 1.83
C ASN A 156 4.37 4.30 1.32
N ASP A 157 4.74 3.04 1.09
CA ASP A 157 3.89 2.06 0.39
C ASP A 157 2.61 1.77 1.16
N ILE A 158 2.70 1.59 2.48
CA ILE A 158 1.52 1.28 3.32
C ILE A 158 0.51 2.42 3.37
N PHE A 159 0.96 3.67 3.27
CA PHE A 159 0.07 4.83 3.16
C PHE A 159 -0.62 4.88 1.81
N ALA A 160 0.08 4.54 0.72
CA ALA A 160 -0.51 4.43 -0.61
C ALA A 160 -1.57 3.32 -0.66
N VAL A 161 -1.35 2.19 0.02
CA VAL A 161 -2.35 1.13 0.20
C VAL A 161 -3.59 1.67 0.93
N ALA A 162 -3.40 2.37 2.04
CA ALA A 162 -4.50 2.98 2.79
C ALA A 162 -5.29 3.96 1.93
N GLY A 163 -4.61 4.86 1.20
CA GLY A 163 -5.23 5.82 0.28
C GLY A 163 -6.03 5.13 -0.84
N SER A 164 -5.45 4.12 -1.48
CA SER A 164 -6.13 3.34 -2.52
C SER A 164 -7.37 2.59 -1.99
N LEU A 165 -7.30 2.03 -0.77
CA LEU A 165 -8.46 1.41 -0.11
C LEU A 165 -9.55 2.43 0.23
N MET A 166 -9.19 3.66 0.64
CA MET A 166 -10.17 4.74 0.86
C MET A 166 -10.88 5.11 -0.44
N ILE A 167 -10.15 5.20 -1.56
CA ILE A 167 -10.70 5.47 -2.88
C ILE A 167 -11.70 4.37 -3.26
N VAL A 168 -11.30 3.10 -3.18
CA VAL A 168 -12.19 1.97 -3.53
C VAL A 168 -13.41 1.89 -2.62
N LEU A 169 -13.26 2.13 -1.32
CA LEU A 169 -14.39 2.18 -0.40
C LEU A 169 -15.39 3.28 -0.78
N SER A 170 -14.89 4.46 -1.17
CA SER A 170 -15.74 5.55 -1.67
C SER A 170 -16.46 5.16 -2.97
N TRP A 171 -15.75 4.54 -3.92
CA TRP A 171 -16.35 4.10 -5.18
C TRP A 171 -17.48 3.09 -4.95
N VAL A 172 -17.21 2.06 -4.15
CA VAL A 172 -18.19 1.00 -3.85
C VAL A 172 -19.43 1.57 -3.18
N LYS A 173 -19.26 2.46 -2.18
CA LYS A 173 -20.40 3.11 -1.51
C LYS A 173 -21.16 4.03 -2.47
N SER A 174 -20.46 4.82 -3.28
CA SER A 174 -21.09 5.73 -4.22
C SER A 174 -21.80 4.99 -5.36
N ALA A 175 -21.27 3.84 -5.79
CA ALA A 175 -21.91 3.00 -6.81
C ALA A 175 -23.18 2.31 -6.28
N LYS A 176 -23.20 1.87 -5.01
CA LYS A 176 -24.38 1.23 -4.41
C LYS A 176 -25.48 2.22 -4.02
N ASP A 177 -25.10 3.32 -3.39
CA ASP A 177 -26.05 4.32 -2.91
C ASP A 177 -26.05 5.54 -3.85
N LYS A 178 -25.30 6.57 -3.47
CA LYS A 178 -25.06 7.78 -4.25
C LYS A 178 -23.77 8.48 -3.80
N LEU A 179 -23.24 9.31 -4.66
CA LEU A 179 -22.19 10.23 -4.27
C LEU A 179 -22.80 11.29 -3.34
N ASN A 180 -22.41 11.27 -2.09
CA ASN A 180 -22.86 12.17 -1.02
C ASN A 180 -21.64 12.80 -0.34
N LEU A 181 -21.87 13.70 0.63
CA LEU A 181 -20.79 14.39 1.31
C LEU A 181 -19.77 13.43 1.95
N SER A 182 -20.24 12.41 2.67
CA SER A 182 -19.35 11.45 3.35
C SER A 182 -18.47 10.68 2.36
N ASN A 183 -19.06 10.18 1.27
CA ASN A 183 -18.33 9.44 0.25
C ASN A 183 -17.37 10.35 -0.53
N SER A 184 -17.73 11.61 -0.75
CA SER A 184 -16.90 12.61 -1.41
C SER A 184 -15.71 13.03 -0.56
N LEU A 185 -15.90 13.21 0.74
CA LEU A 185 -14.80 13.48 1.69
C LEU A 185 -13.85 12.29 1.76
N LEU A 186 -14.39 11.06 1.80
CA LEU A 186 -13.58 9.84 1.79
C LEU A 186 -12.75 9.73 0.51
N LEU A 187 -13.34 10.06 -0.66
CA LEU A 187 -12.62 10.07 -1.95
C LEU A 187 -11.54 11.14 -1.97
N ALA A 188 -11.85 12.36 -1.54
CA ALA A 188 -10.90 13.46 -1.50
C ALA A 188 -9.70 13.14 -0.60
N LEU A 189 -9.95 12.61 0.60
CA LEU A 189 -8.90 12.19 1.52
C LEU A 189 -8.11 11.01 0.96
N GLY A 190 -8.77 10.02 0.34
CA GLY A 190 -8.09 8.90 -0.31
C GLY A 190 -7.14 9.36 -1.43
N ILE A 191 -7.60 10.27 -2.29
CA ILE A 191 -6.78 10.89 -3.35
C ILE A 191 -5.61 11.67 -2.73
N THR A 192 -5.84 12.46 -1.69
CA THR A 192 -4.80 13.23 -0.99
C THR A 192 -3.73 12.32 -0.40
N VAL A 193 -4.14 11.29 0.34
CA VAL A 193 -3.20 10.31 0.93
C VAL A 193 -2.39 9.63 -0.17
N THR A 194 -3.04 9.19 -1.25
CA THR A 194 -2.39 8.57 -2.41
C THR A 194 -1.38 9.53 -3.06
N ALA A 195 -1.78 10.78 -3.30
CA ALA A 195 -0.95 11.80 -3.95
C ALA A 195 0.31 12.14 -3.14
N LEU A 196 0.18 12.23 -1.82
CA LEU A 196 1.26 12.62 -0.92
C LEU A 196 2.05 11.43 -0.34
N SER A 197 1.82 10.22 -0.87
CA SER A 197 2.52 9.02 -0.41
C SER A 197 3.41 8.38 -1.46
N TYR A 198 2.87 7.96 -2.63
CA TYR A 198 3.65 7.15 -3.55
C TYR A 198 3.18 7.23 -5.01
N TYR A 199 4.08 7.58 -5.92
CA TYR A 199 3.78 7.79 -7.33
C TYR A 199 3.24 6.55 -8.05
N ASN A 200 3.67 5.35 -7.65
CA ASN A 200 3.18 4.10 -8.25
C ASN A 200 1.66 3.89 -8.07
N SER A 201 1.04 4.60 -7.13
CA SER A 201 -0.41 4.55 -6.87
C SER A 201 -1.24 5.58 -7.64
N TYR A 202 -0.62 6.43 -8.48
CA TYR A 202 -1.31 7.56 -9.15
C TYR A 202 -2.37 7.13 -10.15
N GLY A 203 -2.33 5.90 -10.63
CA GLY A 203 -3.41 5.34 -11.41
C GLY A 203 -4.77 5.41 -10.70
N TRP A 204 -4.80 5.28 -9.37
CA TRP A 204 -6.04 5.43 -8.60
C TRP A 204 -6.61 6.85 -8.67
N ILE A 205 -5.77 7.87 -8.73
CA ILE A 205 -6.18 9.28 -8.90
C ILE A 205 -6.76 9.46 -10.30
N LEU A 206 -6.03 9.03 -11.33
CA LEU A 206 -6.46 9.13 -12.73
C LEU A 206 -7.81 8.43 -12.94
N PHE A 207 -7.94 7.19 -12.50
CA PHE A 207 -9.16 6.42 -12.70
C PHE A 207 -10.29 6.79 -11.73
N SER A 208 -10.04 7.61 -10.70
CA SER A 208 -11.11 8.29 -9.95
C SER A 208 -11.86 9.31 -10.83
N ALA A 209 -11.17 10.00 -11.72
CA ALA A 209 -11.83 10.86 -12.70
C ALA A 209 -12.71 10.03 -13.66
N LEU A 210 -12.20 8.89 -14.16
CA LEU A 210 -13.00 7.99 -14.99
C LEU A 210 -14.22 7.45 -14.23
N PHE A 211 -14.08 7.04 -12.97
CA PHE A 211 -15.20 6.61 -12.13
C PHE A 211 -16.29 7.69 -12.04
N ILE A 212 -15.91 8.94 -11.79
CA ILE A 212 -16.85 10.07 -11.71
C ILE A 212 -17.54 10.29 -13.06
N ILE A 213 -16.80 10.22 -14.18
CA ILE A 213 -17.35 10.37 -15.54
C ILE A 213 -18.40 9.28 -15.82
N ILE A 214 -18.08 8.03 -15.50
CA ILE A 214 -19.01 6.91 -15.68
C ILE A 214 -20.25 7.12 -14.79
N LEU A 215 -20.06 7.48 -13.52
CA LEU A 215 -21.16 7.73 -12.60
C LEU A 215 -22.07 8.87 -13.10
N TYR A 216 -21.51 9.96 -13.62
CA TYR A 216 -22.23 11.07 -14.22
C TYR A 216 -23.02 10.66 -15.47
N ALA A 217 -22.44 9.81 -16.32
CA ALA A 217 -23.09 9.30 -17.51
C ALA A 217 -24.32 8.42 -17.18
N TYR A 218 -24.14 7.51 -16.22
CA TYR A 218 -25.20 6.55 -15.86
C TYR A 218 -26.31 7.14 -14.98
N ARG A 219 -26.01 8.11 -14.11
CA ARG A 219 -26.95 8.67 -13.12
C ARG A 219 -27.49 10.02 -13.54
N LYS A 220 -28.27 10.07 -14.62
CA LYS A 220 -28.80 11.31 -15.22
C LYS A 220 -29.49 12.24 -14.20
N ASN A 221 -30.26 11.67 -13.26
CA ASN A 221 -31.03 12.44 -12.27
C ASN A 221 -30.16 13.02 -11.14
N GLU A 222 -28.92 12.55 -10.97
CA GLU A 222 -28.01 12.97 -9.91
C GLU A 222 -26.88 13.90 -10.42
N ARG A 223 -26.88 14.27 -11.71
CA ARG A 223 -25.76 14.98 -12.36
C ARG A 223 -25.36 16.28 -11.63
N LYS A 224 -26.33 17.09 -11.17
CA LYS A 224 -26.05 18.31 -10.41
C LYS A 224 -25.30 18.03 -9.11
N ASN A 225 -25.71 17.01 -8.39
CA ASN A 225 -25.05 16.61 -7.14
C ASN A 225 -23.65 16.01 -7.41
N ILE A 226 -23.50 15.19 -8.45
CA ILE A 226 -22.20 14.64 -8.84
C ILE A 226 -21.24 15.77 -9.17
N LEU A 227 -21.65 16.76 -9.98
CA LEU A 227 -20.80 17.92 -10.31
C LEU A 227 -20.43 18.72 -9.07
N LYS A 228 -21.40 19.03 -8.19
CA LYS A 228 -21.15 19.73 -6.90
C LYS A 228 -20.09 19.01 -6.07
N PHE A 229 -20.22 17.70 -5.91
CA PHE A 229 -19.30 16.92 -5.10
C PHE A 229 -17.95 16.71 -5.79
N THR A 230 -17.90 16.66 -7.12
CA THR A 230 -16.63 16.66 -7.88
C THR A 230 -15.82 17.91 -7.64
N ILE A 231 -16.49 19.09 -7.68
CA ILE A 231 -15.83 20.37 -7.37
C ILE A 231 -15.32 20.38 -5.92
N LEU A 232 -16.11 19.88 -4.97
CA LEU A 232 -15.69 19.74 -3.57
C LEU A 232 -14.46 18.83 -3.41
N ILE A 233 -14.46 17.68 -4.08
CA ILE A 233 -13.31 16.75 -4.07
C ILE A 233 -12.08 17.45 -4.61
N ALA A 234 -12.16 18.09 -5.78
CA ALA A 234 -11.05 18.81 -6.39
C ALA A 234 -10.53 19.92 -5.47
N ALA A 235 -11.42 20.74 -4.88
CA ALA A 235 -11.04 21.80 -3.98
C ALA A 235 -10.29 21.31 -2.74
N ILE A 236 -10.75 20.20 -2.12
CA ILE A 236 -10.08 19.61 -0.95
C ILE A 236 -8.71 19.06 -1.34
N VAL A 237 -8.62 18.33 -2.46
CA VAL A 237 -7.35 17.77 -2.94
C VAL A 237 -6.35 18.88 -3.23
N ILE A 238 -6.75 19.92 -3.96
CA ILE A 238 -5.88 21.09 -4.25
C ILE A 238 -5.44 21.78 -2.96
N LEU A 239 -6.34 21.99 -2.01
CA LEU A 239 -6.03 22.63 -0.73
C LEU A 239 -4.98 21.82 0.06
N LEU A 240 -5.12 20.51 0.13
CA LEU A 240 -4.27 19.64 0.94
C LEU A 240 -2.94 19.26 0.25
N THR A 241 -2.91 19.21 -1.09
CA THR A 241 -1.70 18.82 -1.84
C THR A 241 -0.96 20.01 -2.44
N GLY A 242 -1.66 21.11 -2.69
CA GLY A 242 -1.16 22.24 -3.47
C GLY A 242 0.13 22.85 -2.93
N PHE A 243 0.26 22.99 -1.61
CA PHE A 243 1.52 23.46 -0.99
C PHE A 243 2.71 22.60 -1.39
N PHE A 244 2.59 21.27 -1.28
CA PHE A 244 3.70 20.34 -1.57
C PHE A 244 4.06 20.34 -3.05
N VAL A 245 3.05 20.36 -3.93
CA VAL A 245 3.23 20.38 -5.38
C VAL A 245 3.92 21.68 -5.83
N VAL A 246 3.43 22.82 -5.37
CA VAL A 246 3.99 24.14 -5.71
C VAL A 246 5.40 24.30 -5.14
N ARG A 247 5.60 23.93 -3.87
CA ARG A 247 6.93 23.94 -3.28
C ARG A 247 7.91 23.10 -4.08
N ASN A 248 7.51 21.87 -4.45
CA ASN A 248 8.38 20.98 -5.18
C ASN A 248 8.76 21.53 -6.57
N ALA A 249 7.81 22.15 -7.27
CA ALA A 249 8.08 22.85 -8.52
C ALA A 249 9.08 24.00 -8.35
N ILE A 250 8.98 24.77 -7.25
CA ILE A 250 9.89 25.88 -6.99
C ILE A 250 11.30 25.37 -6.67
N VAL A 251 11.43 24.42 -5.73
CA VAL A 251 12.76 23.96 -5.26
C VAL A 251 13.50 23.09 -6.29
N ASN A 252 12.79 22.50 -7.24
CA ASN A 252 13.35 21.69 -8.32
C ASN A 252 13.27 22.36 -9.71
N SER A 253 13.25 23.71 -9.76
CA SER A 253 13.32 24.47 -11.02
C SER A 253 12.27 24.06 -12.07
N GLY A 254 11.03 23.83 -11.63
CA GLY A 254 9.90 23.42 -12.48
C GLY A 254 9.69 21.89 -12.58
N ASP A 255 10.58 21.08 -12.06
CA ASP A 255 10.39 19.62 -11.99
C ASP A 255 9.43 19.26 -10.84
N VAL A 256 8.13 19.29 -11.12
CA VAL A 256 7.05 19.07 -10.14
C VAL A 256 7.20 17.73 -9.42
N PHE A 257 7.57 16.67 -10.13
CA PHE A 257 7.70 15.33 -9.56
C PHE A 257 9.07 15.05 -8.93
N GLY A 258 10.07 15.91 -9.18
CA GLY A 258 11.43 15.75 -8.67
C GLY A 258 12.22 14.61 -9.32
N LEU A 259 11.67 13.98 -10.37
CA LEU A 259 12.28 12.81 -11.01
C LEU A 259 13.52 13.16 -11.80
N LYS A 260 13.48 14.27 -12.54
CA LYS A 260 14.64 14.76 -13.32
C LYS A 260 15.74 15.24 -12.38
N SER A 261 15.38 16.05 -11.38
CA SER A 261 16.32 16.56 -10.38
C SER A 261 16.97 15.44 -9.56
N LEU A 262 16.21 14.39 -9.22
CA LEU A 262 16.76 13.21 -8.57
C LEU A 262 17.76 12.49 -9.48
N ALA A 263 17.45 12.30 -10.76
CA ALA A 263 18.34 11.66 -11.70
C ALA A 263 19.64 12.48 -11.91
N GLU A 264 19.52 13.80 -11.98
CA GLU A 264 20.68 14.71 -12.06
C GLU A 264 21.57 14.61 -10.80
N SER A 265 20.96 14.61 -9.60
CA SER A 265 21.70 14.42 -8.35
C SER A 265 22.39 13.06 -8.30
N SER A 266 21.70 12.00 -8.70
CA SER A 266 22.27 10.66 -8.77
C SER A 266 23.43 10.58 -9.78
N GLU A 267 23.33 11.24 -10.93
CA GLU A 267 24.42 11.29 -11.91
C GLU A 267 25.66 12.00 -11.37
N MET A 268 25.47 13.06 -10.56
CA MET A 268 26.58 13.84 -10.01
C MET A 268 27.27 13.14 -8.84
N TYR A 269 26.51 12.48 -7.96
CA TYR A 269 27.00 12.10 -6.63
C TYR A 269 26.94 10.59 -6.33
N ALA A 270 26.29 9.77 -7.16
CA ALA A 270 26.26 8.34 -6.93
C ALA A 270 27.62 7.68 -7.18
N ALA A 271 27.83 6.52 -6.58
CA ALA A 271 28.94 5.63 -6.95
C ALA A 271 28.88 5.31 -8.44
N ASP A 272 30.06 5.21 -9.12
CA ASP A 272 30.13 5.18 -10.58
C ASP A 272 29.22 4.11 -11.24
N HIS A 273 29.12 2.92 -10.64
CA HIS A 273 28.28 1.84 -11.15
C HIS A 273 26.77 2.03 -10.90
N LEU A 274 26.40 2.97 -10.02
CA LEU A 274 25.00 3.31 -9.67
C LEU A 274 24.50 4.58 -10.37
N LYS A 275 25.37 5.27 -11.11
CA LYS A 275 24.94 6.44 -11.90
C LYS A 275 23.88 6.04 -12.93
N PRO A 276 22.83 6.84 -13.14
CA PRO A 276 21.80 6.56 -14.15
C PRO A 276 22.34 6.19 -15.52
N SER A 277 23.43 6.86 -15.96
CA SER A 277 24.09 6.59 -17.25
C SER A 277 24.84 5.25 -17.30
N ALA A 278 25.26 4.72 -16.15
CA ALA A 278 26.03 3.48 -16.03
C ALA A 278 25.17 2.23 -15.71
N ARG A 279 23.89 2.42 -15.33
CA ARG A 279 23.03 1.30 -14.94
C ARG A 279 22.73 0.36 -16.09
N ASP A 280 22.95 -0.92 -15.83
CA ASP A 280 22.59 -2.00 -16.74
C ASP A 280 21.11 -2.36 -16.57
N THR A 281 20.26 -1.81 -17.44
CA THR A 281 18.81 -2.02 -17.42
C THR A 281 18.35 -2.80 -18.65
N PHE A 282 17.16 -3.37 -18.63
CA PHE A 282 16.56 -3.97 -19.83
C PHE A 282 16.49 -2.98 -21.00
N LYS A 283 16.18 -1.72 -20.69
CA LYS A 283 16.14 -0.63 -21.66
C LYS A 283 17.51 -0.33 -22.26
N SER A 284 18.57 -0.26 -21.46
CA SER A 284 19.93 0.00 -21.94
C SER A 284 20.47 -1.13 -22.83
N ARG A 285 19.99 -2.38 -22.59
CA ARG A 285 20.27 -3.55 -23.42
C ARG A 285 19.41 -3.61 -24.70
N GLY A 286 18.52 -2.66 -24.94
CA GLY A 286 17.61 -2.66 -26.10
C GLY A 286 16.48 -3.68 -26.03
N LEU A 287 16.20 -4.26 -24.86
CA LEU A 287 15.15 -5.26 -24.67
C LEU A 287 13.76 -4.59 -24.52
N PRO A 288 12.67 -5.17 -25.08
CA PRO A 288 11.33 -4.63 -24.93
C PRO A 288 10.85 -4.64 -23.46
N LEU A 289 9.94 -3.73 -23.09
CA LEU A 289 9.35 -3.65 -21.74
C LEU A 289 8.79 -4.99 -21.26
N PHE A 290 8.03 -5.66 -22.11
CA PHE A 290 7.35 -6.90 -21.74
C PHE A 290 8.27 -8.14 -21.68
N SER A 291 9.55 -8.01 -22.05
CA SER A 291 10.52 -9.08 -21.84
C SER A 291 10.74 -9.42 -20.36
N LEU A 292 10.49 -8.47 -19.44
CA LEU A 292 10.45 -8.72 -18.00
C LEU A 292 9.45 -9.80 -17.59
N LEU A 293 8.32 -9.91 -18.28
CA LEU A 293 7.32 -10.95 -18.00
C LEU A 293 7.77 -12.35 -18.43
N SER A 294 8.77 -12.43 -19.29
CA SER A 294 9.42 -13.69 -19.69
C SER A 294 10.65 -14.02 -18.84
N ASP A 295 11.10 -13.06 -18.05
CA ASP A 295 12.18 -13.25 -17.07
C ASP A 295 11.61 -13.99 -15.86
N LYS A 296 12.02 -15.25 -15.70
CA LYS A 296 11.55 -16.09 -14.58
C LYS A 296 11.97 -15.56 -13.23
N ASP A 297 13.15 -14.96 -13.14
CA ASP A 297 13.67 -14.41 -11.88
C ASP A 297 12.85 -13.19 -11.48
N TYR A 298 12.52 -12.30 -12.44
CA TYR A 298 11.65 -11.15 -12.19
C TYR A 298 10.27 -11.55 -11.66
N VAL A 299 9.59 -12.43 -12.39
CA VAL A 299 8.23 -12.87 -12.04
C VAL A 299 8.21 -13.61 -10.70
N PHE A 300 9.18 -14.51 -10.49
CA PHE A 300 9.24 -15.34 -9.31
C PHE A 300 9.59 -14.54 -8.05
N SER A 301 10.56 -13.62 -8.15
CA SER A 301 10.95 -12.73 -7.04
C SER A 301 9.85 -11.74 -6.69
N THR A 302 9.18 -11.18 -7.70
CA THR A 302 8.02 -10.28 -7.49
C THR A 302 6.88 -11.01 -6.78
N GLU A 303 6.56 -12.24 -7.17
CA GLU A 303 5.52 -13.02 -6.50
C GLU A 303 5.90 -13.37 -5.05
N ARG A 304 7.12 -13.86 -4.83
CA ARG A 304 7.60 -14.21 -3.48
C ARG A 304 7.58 -13.00 -2.56
N SER A 305 8.09 -11.88 -3.02
CA SER A 305 8.16 -10.66 -2.22
C SER A 305 6.80 -9.95 -2.08
N PHE A 306 5.77 -10.36 -2.83
CA PHE A 306 4.40 -9.96 -2.55
C PHE A 306 3.84 -10.66 -1.30
N PHE A 307 4.26 -11.88 -1.01
CA PHE A 307 3.72 -12.65 0.12
C PHE A 307 4.64 -12.69 1.34
N ALA A 308 5.93 -12.98 1.17
CA ALA A 308 6.83 -13.20 2.30
C ALA A 308 8.32 -13.16 1.90
N ALA A 309 8.86 -11.96 1.63
CA ALA A 309 10.30 -11.75 1.50
C ALA A 309 10.69 -10.47 2.26
N PHE A 310 11.59 -10.61 3.22
CA PHE A 310 11.92 -9.57 4.18
C PHE A 310 13.29 -8.97 3.91
N ALA A 311 13.67 -7.97 4.67
CA ALA A 311 14.84 -7.14 4.42
C ALA A 311 14.81 -6.59 2.97
N TYR A 312 15.89 -6.65 2.24
CA TYR A 312 15.97 -6.25 0.84
C TYR A 312 15.61 -7.40 -0.13
N THR A 313 14.65 -8.26 0.26
CA THR A 313 14.26 -9.51 -0.40
C THR A 313 15.23 -10.69 -0.21
N ASP A 314 16.20 -10.54 0.68
CA ASP A 314 17.22 -11.56 0.95
C ASP A 314 16.73 -12.64 1.93
N VAL A 315 15.77 -12.29 2.77
CA VAL A 315 15.18 -13.20 3.77
C VAL A 315 13.89 -13.77 3.23
N LEU A 316 13.99 -14.98 2.69
CA LEU A 316 12.88 -15.66 2.01
C LEU A 316 12.16 -16.65 2.93
N ALA A 317 10.84 -16.70 2.85
CA ALA A 317 10.06 -17.74 3.49
C ALA A 317 10.24 -19.11 2.79
N PRO A 318 9.97 -20.24 3.48
CA PRO A 318 9.92 -21.54 2.86
C PRO A 318 8.86 -21.64 1.76
N TYR A 319 9.10 -22.48 0.76
CA TYR A 319 8.27 -22.57 -0.43
C TYR A 319 6.79 -22.88 -0.15
N PHE A 320 6.48 -23.66 0.86
CA PHE A 320 5.09 -24.00 1.21
C PHE A 320 4.26 -22.76 1.59
N VAL A 321 4.88 -21.72 2.17
CA VAL A 321 4.19 -20.47 2.51
C VAL A 321 3.68 -19.80 1.24
N TYR A 322 4.54 -19.66 0.23
CA TYR A 322 4.13 -19.09 -1.05
C TYR A 322 3.00 -19.88 -1.70
N MET A 323 3.07 -21.22 -1.65
CA MET A 323 2.03 -22.09 -2.21
C MET A 323 0.68 -21.88 -1.53
N ILE A 324 0.65 -21.74 -0.20
CA ILE A 324 -0.59 -21.47 0.54
C ILE A 324 -1.24 -20.16 0.04
N TYR A 325 -0.50 -19.06 0.04
CA TYR A 325 -1.04 -17.77 -0.38
C TYR A 325 -1.38 -17.73 -1.87
N ARG A 326 -0.55 -18.35 -2.73
CA ARG A 326 -0.79 -18.49 -4.17
C ARG A 326 -2.10 -19.21 -4.46
N TYR A 327 -2.30 -20.41 -3.87
CA TYR A 327 -3.52 -21.18 -4.12
C TYR A 327 -4.77 -20.48 -3.62
N VAL A 328 -4.72 -19.88 -2.45
CA VAL A 328 -5.84 -19.07 -1.94
C VAL A 328 -6.14 -17.91 -2.88
N THR A 329 -5.13 -17.21 -3.35
CA THR A 329 -5.29 -16.07 -4.27
C THR A 329 -5.83 -16.51 -5.63
N VAL A 330 -5.23 -17.55 -6.24
CA VAL A 330 -5.65 -18.07 -7.56
C VAL A 330 -7.09 -18.59 -7.50
N LEU A 331 -7.44 -19.38 -6.48
CA LEU A 331 -8.80 -19.87 -6.28
C LEU A 331 -9.81 -18.72 -6.18
N GLY A 332 -9.48 -17.68 -5.42
CA GLY A 332 -10.33 -16.50 -5.30
C GLY A 332 -10.49 -15.74 -6.61
N ILE A 333 -9.41 -15.56 -7.39
CA ILE A 333 -9.45 -14.88 -8.69
C ILE A 333 -10.23 -15.70 -9.73
N VAL A 334 -10.03 -17.01 -9.81
CA VAL A 334 -10.80 -17.89 -10.73
C VAL A 334 -12.29 -17.85 -10.38
N SER A 335 -12.62 -17.88 -9.10
CA SER A 335 -14.02 -17.77 -8.67
C SER A 335 -14.59 -16.37 -8.92
N PHE A 336 -13.79 -15.32 -8.82
CA PHE A 336 -14.18 -13.96 -9.19
C PHE A 336 -14.50 -13.83 -10.68
N THR A 337 -13.70 -14.41 -11.56
CA THR A 337 -14.01 -14.40 -13.01
C THR A 337 -15.35 -15.07 -13.29
N THR A 338 -15.65 -16.17 -12.60
CA THR A 338 -16.97 -16.82 -12.67
C THR A 338 -18.09 -15.90 -12.15
N ALA A 339 -17.87 -15.22 -11.03
CA ALA A 339 -18.83 -14.27 -10.47
C ALA A 339 -19.08 -13.09 -11.42
N LEU A 340 -18.04 -12.58 -12.09
CA LEU A 340 -18.15 -11.53 -13.11
C LEU A 340 -19.03 -11.98 -14.29
N ILE A 341 -18.76 -13.17 -14.83
CA ILE A 341 -19.55 -13.72 -15.96
C ILE A 341 -21.02 -13.81 -15.57
N ILE A 342 -21.34 -14.38 -14.39
CA ILE A 342 -22.71 -14.46 -13.89
C ILE A 342 -23.33 -13.06 -13.72
N GLY A 343 -22.58 -12.10 -13.18
CA GLY A 343 -23.04 -10.73 -12.92
C GLY A 343 -23.35 -9.94 -14.19
N LEU A 344 -22.65 -10.20 -15.31
CA LEU A 344 -22.90 -9.55 -16.58
C LEU A 344 -24.34 -9.81 -17.12
N PHE A 345 -24.94 -10.94 -16.80
CA PHE A 345 -26.31 -11.28 -17.19
C PHE A 345 -27.38 -10.63 -16.30
N LYS A 346 -27.01 -10.03 -15.16
CA LYS A 346 -27.94 -9.36 -14.26
C LYS A 346 -27.79 -7.84 -14.35
N LYS A 347 -28.85 -7.13 -14.71
CA LYS A 347 -28.82 -5.68 -14.97
C LYS A 347 -28.24 -4.84 -13.82
N GLU A 348 -28.63 -5.13 -12.57
CA GLU A 348 -28.14 -4.38 -11.40
C GLU A 348 -26.65 -4.62 -11.14
N GLU A 349 -26.21 -5.87 -11.21
CA GLU A 349 -24.82 -6.26 -11.04
C GLU A 349 -23.95 -5.70 -12.17
N ARG A 350 -24.46 -5.68 -13.42
CA ARG A 350 -23.78 -5.09 -14.58
C ARG A 350 -23.47 -3.60 -14.39
N ASN A 351 -24.37 -2.82 -13.82
CA ASN A 351 -24.11 -1.40 -13.53
C ASN A 351 -22.98 -1.23 -12.52
N PHE A 352 -22.96 -2.03 -11.47
CA PHE A 352 -21.86 -2.05 -10.49
C PHE A 352 -20.54 -2.45 -11.13
N LEU A 353 -20.55 -3.46 -12.00
CA LEU A 353 -19.35 -3.91 -12.73
C LEU A 353 -18.77 -2.78 -13.58
N ILE A 354 -19.58 -2.11 -14.38
CA ILE A 354 -19.12 -1.03 -15.26
C ILE A 354 -18.62 0.17 -14.45
N THR A 355 -19.37 0.58 -13.43
CA THR A 355 -19.03 1.80 -12.69
C THR A 355 -17.83 1.63 -11.76
N THR A 356 -17.62 0.43 -11.21
CA THR A 356 -16.63 0.21 -10.15
C THR A 356 -15.50 -0.70 -10.60
N ILE A 357 -15.82 -1.85 -11.21
CA ILE A 357 -14.81 -2.87 -11.52
C ILE A 357 -13.90 -2.43 -12.67
N ILE A 358 -14.43 -1.78 -13.70
CA ILE A 358 -13.60 -1.32 -14.83
C ILE A 358 -12.55 -0.29 -14.38
N PRO A 359 -12.90 0.84 -13.72
CA PRO A 359 -11.90 1.77 -13.23
C PRO A 359 -10.90 1.10 -12.25
N MET A 360 -11.35 0.14 -11.44
CA MET A 360 -10.51 -0.58 -10.49
C MET A 360 -9.48 -1.49 -11.19
N ILE A 361 -9.88 -2.24 -12.21
CA ILE A 361 -8.95 -3.06 -13.01
C ILE A 361 -7.91 -2.18 -13.70
N LEU A 362 -8.34 -1.05 -14.28
CA LEU A 362 -7.43 -0.11 -14.92
C LEU A 362 -6.46 0.52 -13.92
N SER A 363 -6.92 0.85 -12.71
CA SER A 363 -6.04 1.34 -11.64
C SER A 363 -5.00 0.28 -11.23
N ALA A 364 -5.41 -0.96 -11.02
CA ALA A 364 -4.49 -2.05 -10.69
C ALA A 364 -3.51 -2.33 -11.83
N ALA A 365 -3.99 -2.33 -13.08
CA ALA A 365 -3.13 -2.48 -14.26
C ALA A 365 -2.09 -1.36 -14.37
N SER A 366 -2.46 -0.11 -14.03
CA SER A 366 -1.50 1.00 -14.02
C SER A 366 -0.41 0.85 -12.95
N VAL A 367 -0.74 0.32 -11.77
CA VAL A 367 0.24 0.01 -10.73
C VAL A 367 1.24 -1.03 -11.23
N ILE A 368 0.75 -2.10 -11.83
CA ILE A 368 1.60 -3.16 -12.42
C ILE A 368 2.46 -2.59 -13.54
N PHE A 369 1.86 -1.78 -14.44
CA PHE A 369 2.58 -1.16 -15.55
C PHE A 369 3.69 -0.23 -15.07
N LEU A 370 3.44 0.62 -14.08
CA LEU A 370 4.45 1.53 -13.52
C LEU A 370 5.58 0.77 -12.84
N SER A 371 5.29 -0.32 -12.13
CA SER A 371 6.32 -1.19 -11.55
C SER A 371 7.19 -1.85 -12.62
N LEU A 372 6.59 -2.38 -13.69
CA LEU A 372 7.31 -2.94 -14.84
C LEU A 372 8.14 -1.87 -15.54
N TYR A 373 7.58 -0.69 -15.76
CA TYR A 373 8.27 0.41 -16.45
C TYR A 373 9.50 0.90 -15.67
N TYR A 374 9.38 1.01 -14.34
CA TYR A 374 10.50 1.35 -13.48
C TYR A 374 11.60 0.29 -13.54
N SER A 375 11.23 -0.99 -13.38
CA SER A 375 12.21 -2.09 -13.44
C SER A 375 12.86 -2.27 -14.81
N TRP A 376 12.15 -1.94 -15.87
CA TRP A 376 12.67 -1.99 -17.22
C TRP A 376 13.68 -0.88 -17.51
N GLY A 377 13.38 0.36 -17.06
CA GLY A 377 14.07 1.54 -17.56
C GLY A 377 14.95 2.28 -16.56
N THR A 378 14.80 2.01 -15.26
CA THR A 378 15.47 2.78 -14.20
C THR A 378 16.35 1.90 -13.32
N ASP A 379 15.77 0.87 -12.73
CA ASP A 379 16.48 -0.04 -11.84
C ASP A 379 15.74 -1.38 -11.77
N TYR A 380 16.48 -2.50 -11.89
CA TYR A 380 15.90 -3.83 -11.89
C TYR A 380 15.44 -4.20 -10.47
N GLU A 381 14.15 -3.99 -10.21
CA GLU A 381 13.56 -4.14 -8.88
C GLU A 381 12.40 -5.16 -8.90
N PRO A 382 12.69 -6.48 -8.86
CA PRO A 382 11.67 -7.53 -8.87
C PRO A 382 10.99 -7.67 -7.50
N GLN A 383 10.36 -6.60 -7.00
CA GLN A 383 9.80 -6.53 -5.67
C GLN A 383 8.27 -6.40 -5.68
N GLY A 384 7.61 -7.37 -5.04
CA GLY A 384 6.15 -7.41 -4.91
C GLY A 384 5.56 -6.26 -4.08
N ARG A 385 6.35 -5.57 -3.25
CA ARG A 385 5.90 -4.39 -2.51
C ARG A 385 5.39 -3.29 -3.43
N TYR A 386 5.95 -3.15 -4.63
CA TYR A 386 5.48 -2.17 -5.62
C TYR A 386 4.08 -2.48 -6.17
N LEU A 387 3.58 -3.70 -5.98
CA LEU A 387 2.24 -4.11 -6.37
C LEU A 387 1.20 -3.90 -5.28
N TYR A 388 1.60 -3.57 -4.04
CA TYR A 388 0.67 -3.39 -2.93
C TYR A 388 -0.38 -2.28 -3.14
N PRO A 389 -0.11 -1.17 -3.85
CA PRO A 389 -1.17 -0.24 -4.20
C PRO A 389 -2.31 -0.87 -5.03
N ALA A 390 -2.10 -2.03 -5.68
CA ALA A 390 -3.16 -2.78 -6.36
C ALA A 390 -3.96 -3.71 -5.41
N LEU A 391 -3.58 -3.85 -4.14
CA LEU A 391 -4.28 -4.68 -3.15
C LEU A 391 -5.79 -4.43 -3.07
N PRO A 392 -6.33 -3.19 -3.19
CA PRO A 392 -7.76 -2.97 -3.16
C PRO A 392 -8.53 -3.71 -4.26
N ALA A 393 -7.94 -3.85 -5.45
CA ALA A 393 -8.53 -4.64 -6.53
C ALA A 393 -8.55 -6.14 -6.18
N LEU A 394 -7.45 -6.64 -5.59
CA LEU A 394 -7.39 -8.01 -5.10
C LEU A 394 -8.42 -8.26 -3.99
N VAL A 395 -8.58 -7.33 -3.04
CA VAL A 395 -9.60 -7.41 -1.98
C VAL A 395 -11.00 -7.57 -2.56
N VAL A 396 -11.38 -6.77 -3.55
CA VAL A 396 -12.71 -6.88 -4.18
C VAL A 396 -12.84 -8.19 -4.96
N ALA A 397 -11.80 -8.59 -5.69
CA ALA A 397 -11.80 -9.86 -6.42
C ALA A 397 -11.96 -11.07 -5.49
N LEU A 398 -11.15 -11.14 -4.43
CA LEU A 398 -11.26 -12.21 -3.43
C LEU A 398 -12.61 -12.19 -2.71
N SER A 399 -13.14 -10.99 -2.42
CA SER A 399 -14.46 -10.85 -1.76
C SER A 399 -15.56 -11.51 -2.58
N LEU A 400 -15.70 -11.13 -3.84
CA LEU A 400 -16.74 -11.67 -4.74
C LEU A 400 -16.49 -13.15 -5.05
N GLY A 401 -15.22 -13.54 -5.21
CA GLY A 401 -14.84 -14.93 -5.46
C GLY A 401 -15.17 -15.85 -4.27
N TYR A 402 -14.80 -15.47 -3.06
CA TYR A 402 -15.06 -16.29 -1.87
C TYR A 402 -16.51 -16.24 -1.41
N GLU A 403 -17.27 -15.16 -1.69
CA GLU A 403 -18.71 -15.18 -1.51
C GLU A 403 -19.36 -16.29 -2.37
N LEU A 404 -18.90 -16.45 -3.61
CA LEU A 404 -19.38 -17.52 -4.48
C LEU A 404 -19.00 -18.91 -3.94
N ILE A 405 -17.75 -19.12 -3.51
CA ILE A 405 -17.26 -20.41 -2.98
C ILE A 405 -18.02 -20.83 -1.72
N PHE A 406 -18.16 -19.92 -0.75
CA PHE A 406 -18.77 -20.25 0.54
C PHE A 406 -20.30 -20.38 0.49
N ASN A 407 -20.92 -19.99 -0.62
CA ASN A 407 -22.37 -20.04 -0.82
C ASN A 407 -22.79 -20.94 -1.97
N ILE A 408 -21.99 -21.95 -2.33
CA ILE A 408 -22.38 -22.94 -3.33
C ILE A 408 -23.65 -23.66 -2.82
N LYS A 409 -24.76 -23.53 -3.57
CA LYS A 409 -26.12 -23.96 -3.15
C LYS A 409 -26.21 -25.42 -2.72
N LYS A 410 -25.31 -26.30 -3.20
CA LYS A 410 -25.28 -27.72 -2.88
C LYS A 410 -24.52 -28.06 -1.58
N ILE A 411 -23.81 -27.10 -1.01
CA ILE A 411 -22.99 -27.29 0.18
C ILE A 411 -23.73 -26.78 1.42
N PRO A 412 -23.89 -27.61 2.49
CA PRO A 412 -24.45 -27.16 3.75
C PRO A 412 -23.70 -25.96 4.33
N LYS A 413 -24.43 -25.00 4.91
CA LYS A 413 -23.82 -23.79 5.51
C LYS A 413 -22.71 -24.09 6.51
N ALA A 414 -22.84 -25.18 7.28
CA ALA A 414 -21.82 -25.60 8.24
C ALA A 414 -20.49 -25.92 7.57
N ILE A 415 -20.51 -26.59 6.42
CA ILE A 415 -19.29 -26.92 5.67
C ILE A 415 -18.62 -25.64 5.16
N GLY A 416 -19.38 -24.68 4.66
CA GLY A 416 -18.83 -23.39 4.24
C GLY A 416 -18.17 -22.61 5.40
N ILE A 417 -18.71 -22.71 6.61
CA ILE A 417 -18.09 -22.15 7.82
C ILE A 417 -16.79 -22.90 8.14
N SER A 418 -16.81 -24.21 8.13
CA SER A 418 -15.63 -25.04 8.43
C SER A 418 -14.50 -24.76 7.43
N ILE A 419 -14.79 -24.67 6.14
CA ILE A 419 -13.80 -24.34 5.10
C ILE A 419 -13.18 -22.97 5.37
N SER A 420 -14.01 -21.94 5.65
CA SER A 420 -13.52 -20.59 5.95
C SER A 420 -12.60 -20.57 7.18
N LEU A 421 -12.96 -21.29 8.24
CA LEU A 421 -12.16 -21.37 9.46
C LEU A 421 -10.86 -22.14 9.25
N ILE A 422 -10.89 -23.27 8.53
CA ILE A 422 -9.68 -24.06 8.21
C ILE A 422 -8.71 -23.23 7.38
N LEU A 423 -9.19 -22.56 6.33
CA LEU A 423 -8.35 -21.70 5.50
C LEU A 423 -7.76 -20.55 6.32
N SER A 424 -8.56 -19.92 7.18
CA SER A 424 -8.06 -18.86 8.06
C SER A 424 -7.00 -19.37 9.04
N PHE A 425 -7.18 -20.57 9.59
CA PHE A 425 -6.19 -21.19 10.48
C PHE A 425 -4.88 -21.51 9.74
N ILE A 426 -4.96 -22.02 8.52
CA ILE A 426 -3.77 -22.28 7.68
C ILE A 426 -3.00 -21.00 7.40
N LEU A 427 -3.71 -19.91 7.05
CA LEU A 427 -3.10 -18.59 6.81
C LEU A 427 -2.44 -18.04 8.10
N LEU A 428 -3.10 -18.18 9.25
CA LEU A 428 -2.53 -17.78 10.54
C LEU A 428 -1.26 -18.57 10.85
N ALA A 429 -1.31 -19.88 10.69
CA ALA A 429 -0.16 -20.75 10.95
C ALA A 429 1.02 -20.38 10.04
N ALA A 430 0.77 -20.13 8.74
CA ALA A 430 1.79 -19.68 7.79
C ALA A 430 2.37 -18.30 8.17
N SER A 431 1.51 -17.35 8.58
CA SER A 431 1.94 -16.02 9.02
C SER A 431 2.79 -16.08 10.29
N LEU A 432 2.34 -16.82 11.30
CA LEU A 432 3.09 -17.01 12.55
C LEU A 432 4.38 -17.80 12.32
N TYR A 433 4.38 -18.78 11.44
CA TYR A 433 5.60 -19.49 11.05
C TYR A 433 6.63 -18.53 10.46
N CYS A 434 6.22 -17.67 9.50
CA CYS A 434 7.10 -16.65 8.94
C CYS A 434 7.63 -15.70 10.02
N PHE A 435 6.78 -15.29 10.95
CA PHE A 435 7.19 -14.43 12.03
C PHE A 435 8.24 -15.09 12.93
N VAL A 436 7.94 -16.27 13.48
CA VAL A 436 8.76 -16.92 14.51
C VAL A 436 10.03 -17.55 13.94
N PHE A 437 9.93 -18.21 12.78
CA PHE A 437 11.02 -19.03 12.26
C PHE A 437 11.77 -18.40 11.07
N VAL A 438 11.29 -17.32 10.50
CA VAL A 438 11.93 -16.63 9.39
C VAL A 438 12.34 -15.23 9.78
N TYR A 439 11.38 -14.39 10.19
CA TYR A 439 11.63 -12.97 10.46
C TYR A 439 12.42 -12.76 11.76
N VAL A 440 11.97 -13.35 12.88
CA VAL A 440 12.63 -13.14 14.19
C VAL A 440 14.10 -13.57 14.19
N PRO A 441 14.46 -14.78 13.69
CA PRO A 441 15.85 -15.23 13.72
C PRO A 441 16.73 -14.64 12.61
N SER A 442 16.15 -13.94 11.63
CA SER A 442 16.94 -13.41 10.50
C SER A 442 17.77 -12.21 10.90
N ASP A 443 18.99 -12.19 10.40
CA ASP A 443 19.90 -11.05 10.46
C ASP A 443 20.08 -10.46 9.06
N PHE A 444 20.39 -9.16 9.03
CA PHE A 444 20.71 -8.48 7.78
C PHE A 444 21.92 -7.59 8.04
N ALA A 445 23.00 -7.85 7.30
CA ALA A 445 24.32 -7.27 7.56
C ALA A 445 24.37 -5.72 7.55
N LEU A 446 23.45 -5.08 6.79
CA LEU A 446 23.37 -3.61 6.72
C LEU A 446 22.44 -3.02 7.80
N ALA A 447 21.69 -3.85 8.53
CA ALA A 447 20.78 -3.40 9.57
C ALA A 447 21.50 -3.45 10.93
N ASP A 448 21.97 -2.30 11.38
CA ASP A 448 22.68 -2.16 12.65
C ASP A 448 22.20 -0.91 13.40
N MET A 449 21.91 -1.06 14.69
CA MET A 449 21.52 0.07 15.56
C MET A 449 22.68 1.05 15.79
N SER A 450 23.95 0.58 15.72
CA SER A 450 25.11 1.46 15.78
C SER A 450 25.13 2.46 14.63
N ASN A 451 24.67 2.07 13.45
CA ASN A 451 24.53 2.96 12.29
C ASN A 451 23.50 4.07 12.55
N LEU A 452 22.43 3.79 13.29
CA LEU A 452 21.44 4.79 13.67
C LEU A 452 22.04 5.83 14.64
N GLU A 453 22.76 5.40 15.66
CA GLU A 453 23.41 6.29 16.62
C GLU A 453 24.48 7.13 15.95
N THR A 454 25.32 6.52 15.12
CA THR A 454 26.32 7.23 14.31
C THR A 454 25.67 8.28 13.43
N PHE A 455 24.59 7.93 12.74
CA PHE A 455 23.83 8.85 11.91
C PHE A 455 23.24 10.00 12.73
N ILE A 456 22.55 9.71 13.84
CA ILE A 456 21.94 10.74 14.72
C ILE A 456 23.01 11.68 15.28
N ASN A 457 24.16 11.16 15.70
CA ASN A 457 25.26 11.94 16.28
C ASN A 457 26.04 12.75 15.21
N SER A 458 25.96 12.39 13.94
CA SER A 458 26.57 13.14 12.83
C SER A 458 25.73 14.32 12.37
N PHE A 459 24.47 14.38 12.77
CA PHE A 459 23.59 15.49 12.42
C PHE A 459 23.97 16.74 13.22
N PRO A 460 24.17 17.90 12.56
CA PRO A 460 24.60 19.14 13.19
C PRO A 460 23.54 19.70 14.14
#